data_68c9f318dbb4b6a253325b85465c9da1
#
_entry.id   68c9f318dbb4b6a253325b85465c9da1
#
_cell.length_a   1.000
_cell.length_b   1.000
_cell.length_c   1.000
_cell.angle_alpha   90.00
_cell.angle_beta   90.00
_cell.angle_gamma   90.00
#
_symmetry.space_group_name_H-M   'P 1'
#
loop_
_entity.id
_entity.type
_entity.pdbx_description
1 polymer ?
#
loop_
_entity_poly.entity_id
_entity_poly.type
_entity_poly.pdbx_seq_one_letter_code
_entity_poly.pdbx_strand_id
1 'polypeptide(L)'
;YRKQFRGNLKGYAHAGTEVSFGEYGLLTEQTGWITARQIESARRAITHYTQRGGRIWIRIFPDKPISKKPPEVRMGGGKGDVAEFVAPVKRGRMLFEMGGIPKETAFAALRLASHKLSVKTRIVERED
;
A
#
# COMPACT_ATOMS: atom_id res chain seq x y z
N TYR A 1 -16.12 -15.57 -5.90
CA TYR A 1 -14.88 -15.03 -6.29
C TYR A 1 -13.79 -16.05 -6.24
N ARG A 2 -13.04 -16.16 -7.28
CA ARG A 2 -12.17 -17.18 -7.32
C ARG A 2 -10.87 -16.87 -6.68
N LYS A 3 -10.22 -17.83 -6.15
CA LYS A 3 -9.03 -17.63 -5.50
C LYS A 3 -7.97 -17.23 -6.41
N GLN A 4 -7.18 -16.28 -6.06
CA GLN A 4 -6.18 -15.84 -6.91
C GLN A 4 -4.94 -16.64 -6.74
N PHE A 5 -4.09 -16.67 -7.83
CA PHE A 5 -2.95 -17.37 -7.80
C PHE A 5 -1.93 -16.71 -7.00
N ARG A 6 -1.28 -17.28 -6.10
CA ARG A 6 -0.33 -16.63 -5.33
C ARG A 6 0.99 -16.61 -5.91
N GLY A 7 1.33 -17.49 -6.65
CA GLY A 7 2.64 -17.61 -7.10
C GLY A 7 3.13 -16.67 -8.13
N ASN A 8 2.29 -15.80 -8.57
CA ASN A 8 2.66 -14.93 -9.60
C ASN A 8 3.05 -13.58 -9.19
N LEU A 9 3.69 -13.43 -8.09
CA LEU A 9 4.07 -12.13 -7.63
C LEU A 9 5.52 -11.80 -7.88
N LYS A 10 6.19 -12.53 -8.76
CA LYS A 10 7.55 -12.23 -9.05
C LYS A 10 7.66 -11.24 -10.15
N GLY A 11 8.76 -10.60 -10.24
CA GLY A 11 9.04 -9.69 -11.33
C GLY A 11 8.70 -8.26 -10.97
N TYR A 12 8.76 -7.38 -11.93
CA TYR A 12 8.53 -5.98 -11.71
C TYR A 12 7.15 -5.60 -12.20
N ALA A 13 6.63 -4.54 -11.63
CA ALA A 13 5.37 -4.03 -12.08
C ALA A 13 5.51 -3.46 -13.48
N HIS A 14 4.45 -3.58 -14.27
CA HIS A 14 4.46 -3.04 -15.61
C HIS A 14 3.60 -1.80 -15.71
N ALA A 15 2.84 -1.50 -14.70
CA ALA A 15 1.99 -0.33 -14.68
C ALA A 15 2.05 0.28 -13.30
N GLY A 16 1.75 1.55 -13.21
CA GLY A 16 1.74 2.22 -11.93
C GLY A 16 3.12 2.40 -11.36
N THR A 17 4.11 2.62 -12.20
CA THR A 17 5.49 2.68 -11.75
C THR A 17 6.03 4.08 -11.68
N GLU A 18 5.27 5.08 -12.09
CA GLU A 18 5.77 6.44 -12.12
C GLU A 18 4.90 7.37 -11.33
N VAL A 19 5.48 8.46 -10.85
CA VAL A 19 4.71 9.48 -10.19
C VAL A 19 3.90 10.17 -11.26
N SER A 20 2.60 10.04 -11.22
CA SER A 20 1.72 10.53 -12.25
C SER A 20 0.83 11.67 -11.84
N PHE A 21 0.40 11.70 -10.59
CA PHE A 21 -0.54 12.69 -10.13
C PHE A 21 0.10 13.76 -9.26
N GLY A 22 1.05 13.39 -8.46
CA GLY A 22 1.68 14.31 -7.53
C GLY A 22 3.08 14.66 -7.95
N GLU A 23 3.88 15.02 -6.98
CA GLU A 23 5.27 15.37 -7.21
C GLU A 23 6.22 14.38 -6.56
N TYR A 24 5.75 13.70 -5.54
CA TYR A 24 6.56 12.75 -4.81
C TYR A 24 5.77 11.46 -4.61
N GLY A 25 6.43 10.36 -4.52
CA GLY A 25 5.74 9.08 -4.38
C GLY A 25 6.49 8.10 -3.52
N LEU A 26 5.75 7.11 -3.03
CA LEU A 26 6.31 6.02 -2.27
C LEU A 26 6.17 4.77 -3.13
N LEU A 27 7.29 4.18 -3.47
CA LEU A 27 7.34 3.07 -4.40
C LEU A 27 7.77 1.83 -3.66
N THR A 28 7.18 0.69 -3.94
CA THR A 28 7.60 -0.53 -3.27
C THR A 28 8.82 -1.12 -3.93
N GLU A 29 9.75 -1.60 -3.11
CA GLU A 29 10.93 -2.28 -3.60
C GLU A 29 10.81 -3.77 -3.42
N GLN A 30 9.69 -4.24 -2.94
CA GLN A 30 9.45 -5.66 -2.73
C GLN A 30 8.11 -6.05 -3.26
N THR A 31 8.00 -7.29 -3.68
CA THR A 31 6.73 -7.85 -4.06
C THR A 31 6.08 -8.36 -2.79
N GLY A 32 4.81 -8.11 -2.63
CA GLY A 32 4.12 -8.57 -1.44
C GLY A 32 2.68 -8.13 -1.42
N TRP A 33 2.06 -8.28 -0.28
CA TRP A 33 0.67 -7.89 -0.09
C TRP A 33 0.61 -6.75 0.92
N ILE A 34 -0.26 -5.80 0.67
CA ILE A 34 -0.49 -4.71 1.58
C ILE A 34 -1.95 -4.76 1.96
N THR A 35 -2.24 -4.87 3.24
CA THR A 35 -3.63 -5.03 3.67
C THR A 35 -4.35 -3.70 3.67
N ALA A 36 -5.67 -3.76 3.62
CA ALA A 36 -6.49 -2.57 3.68
C ALA A 36 -6.18 -1.77 4.94
N ARG A 37 -5.95 -2.46 6.03
CA ARG A 37 -5.64 -1.80 7.27
C ARG A 37 -4.30 -1.06 7.21
N GLN A 38 -3.32 -1.64 6.56
CA GLN A 38 -2.03 -0.99 6.39
C GLN A 38 -2.15 0.23 5.50
N ILE A 39 -2.94 0.15 4.44
CA ILE A 39 -3.14 1.28 3.56
C ILE A 39 -3.77 2.43 4.33
N GLU A 40 -4.77 2.12 5.14
CA GLU A 40 -5.44 3.15 5.90
C GLU A 40 -4.52 3.74 6.96
N SER A 41 -3.73 2.92 7.59
CA SER A 41 -2.78 3.37 8.59
C SER A 41 -1.76 4.31 7.98
N ALA A 42 -1.27 3.97 6.79
CA ALA A 42 -0.30 4.80 6.11
C ALA A 42 -0.92 6.14 5.71
N ARG A 43 -2.15 6.10 5.21
CA ARG A 43 -2.84 7.31 4.82
C ARG A 43 -3.02 8.24 6.02
N ARG A 44 -3.38 7.68 7.15
CA ARG A 44 -3.57 8.47 8.35
C ARG A 44 -2.27 9.08 8.83
N ALA A 45 -1.18 8.33 8.73
CA ALA A 45 0.11 8.85 9.14
C ALA A 45 0.48 10.07 8.31
N ILE A 46 0.23 10.02 7.01
CA ILE A 46 0.53 11.13 6.14
C ILE A 46 -0.35 12.33 6.49
N THR A 47 -1.64 12.11 6.60
CA THR A 47 -2.57 13.17 6.87
C THR A 47 -2.28 13.86 8.20
N HIS A 48 -1.95 13.06 9.19
CA HIS A 48 -1.69 13.60 10.50
C HIS A 48 -0.42 14.43 10.51
N TYR A 49 0.60 13.95 9.84
CA TYR A 49 1.86 14.67 9.83
C TYR A 49 1.73 15.99 9.07
N THR A 50 1.02 16.01 7.97
CA THR A 50 0.91 17.20 7.17
C THR A 50 -0.21 18.11 7.64
N GLN A 51 -0.96 17.68 8.63
CA GLN A 51 -2.09 18.42 9.16
C GLN A 51 -3.07 18.76 8.04
N ARG A 52 -3.23 17.76 7.17
CA ARG A 52 -4.16 17.87 6.06
C ARG A 52 -3.75 18.85 5.00
N GLY A 53 -2.48 19.25 4.99
CA GLY A 53 -1.97 20.05 3.90
C GLY A 53 -1.62 19.18 2.73
N GLY A 54 -1.64 19.73 1.55
CA GLY A 54 -1.26 18.98 0.38
C GLY A 54 -2.34 18.01 -0.06
N ARG A 55 -1.99 17.18 -1.01
CA ARG A 55 -2.91 16.17 -1.55
C ARG A 55 -2.23 14.83 -1.55
N ILE A 56 -3.03 13.80 -1.34
CA ILE A 56 -2.56 12.43 -1.34
C ILE A 56 -3.32 11.65 -2.38
N TRP A 57 -2.61 10.84 -3.13
CA TRP A 57 -3.25 9.92 -4.06
C TRP A 57 -2.84 8.51 -3.65
N ILE A 58 -3.82 7.65 -3.41
CA ILE A 58 -3.54 6.25 -3.08
C ILE A 58 -3.65 5.49 -4.37
N ARG A 59 -2.53 4.88 -4.79
CA ARG A 59 -2.44 4.26 -6.09
C ARG A 59 -2.71 2.77 -6.11
N ILE A 60 -3.05 2.18 -4.98
CA ILE A 60 -3.34 0.76 -4.89
C ILE A 60 -4.68 0.59 -4.20
N PHE A 61 -5.32 -0.51 -4.46
CA PHE A 61 -6.62 -0.78 -3.87
C PHE A 61 -6.64 -2.22 -3.36
N PRO A 62 -7.13 -2.44 -2.16
CA PRO A 62 -7.13 -3.79 -1.58
C PRO A 62 -8.33 -4.57 -2.06
N ASP A 63 -8.25 -5.14 -3.23
CA ASP A 63 -9.38 -5.84 -3.80
C ASP A 63 -9.23 -7.36 -3.82
N LYS A 64 -8.14 -7.90 -3.34
CA LYS A 64 -7.96 -9.32 -3.33
C LYS A 64 -8.35 -9.88 -1.98
N PRO A 65 -9.38 -10.70 -1.88
CA PRO A 65 -9.77 -11.27 -0.61
C PRO A 65 -8.88 -12.45 -0.24
N ILE A 66 -8.50 -12.53 1.01
CA ILE A 66 -7.81 -13.69 1.51
C ILE A 66 -8.53 -14.14 2.76
N SER A 67 -8.61 -15.43 2.94
CA SER A 67 -9.26 -15.97 4.09
C SER A 67 -8.25 -16.15 5.19
N LYS A 68 -8.65 -15.79 6.40
CA LYS A 68 -7.80 -15.95 7.51
C LYS A 68 -8.53 -16.70 8.55
N LYS A 69 -8.08 -17.86 8.91
CA LYS A 69 -8.75 -18.65 9.90
C LYS A 69 -8.03 -18.54 11.20
N PRO A 70 -8.63 -18.01 12.22
CA PRO A 70 -7.95 -17.91 13.51
C PRO A 70 -7.59 -19.28 14.02
N PRO A 71 -6.51 -19.40 14.70
CA PRO A 71 -6.06 -20.69 15.15
C PRO A 71 -7.05 -21.39 16.04
N GLU A 72 -7.79 -20.69 16.83
CA GLU A 72 -8.69 -21.34 17.71
C GLU A 72 -10.00 -21.67 17.10
N VAL A 73 -10.22 -21.40 15.85
CA VAL A 73 -11.48 -21.77 15.26
C VAL A 73 -11.47 -23.24 14.97
N ARG A 74 -12.49 -23.93 15.43
CA ARG A 74 -12.56 -25.29 15.19
C ARG A 74 -13.48 -25.51 14.15
N MET A 75 -13.55 -26.58 13.66
CA MET A 75 -14.45 -26.82 12.67
C MET A 75 -15.78 -26.58 12.97
N GLY A 76 -16.25 -26.73 13.96
CA GLY A 76 -17.62 -26.44 14.19
C GLY A 76 -17.94 -25.04 13.96
N GLY A 77 -17.05 -24.21 14.15
CA GLY A 77 -17.37 -22.86 14.02
C GLY A 77 -17.31 -22.34 12.66
N GLY A 78 -17.49 -23.00 11.77
CA GLY A 78 -17.27 -22.65 10.46
C GLY A 78 -17.44 -21.30 9.97
N LYS A 79 -18.15 -20.49 10.59
CA LYS A 79 -18.29 -19.23 10.14
C LYS A 79 -17.17 -18.41 10.45
N GLY A 80 -16.20 -18.83 11.02
CA GLY A 80 -15.16 -18.01 11.45
C GLY A 80 -14.22 -17.49 10.44
N ASP A 81 -14.37 -17.77 9.24
CA ASP A 81 -13.49 -17.26 8.26
C ASP A 81 -13.63 -15.78 8.14
N VAL A 82 -12.57 -15.07 8.36
CA VAL A 82 -12.59 -13.65 8.26
C VAL A 82 -11.91 -13.26 6.97
N ALA A 83 -12.60 -12.58 6.13
CA ALA A 83 -12.02 -12.16 4.89
C ALA A 83 -11.26 -10.87 5.10
N GLU A 84 -10.06 -10.83 4.65
CA GLU A 84 -9.29 -9.63 4.72
C GLU A 84 -8.95 -9.28 3.29
N PHE A 85 -8.92 -8.01 2.97
CA PHE A 85 -8.63 -7.60 1.62
C PHE A 85 -7.23 -7.03 1.53
N VAL A 86 -6.52 -7.39 0.49
CA VAL A 86 -5.15 -6.94 0.32
C VAL A 86 -4.94 -6.44 -1.10
N ALA A 87 -3.94 -5.61 -1.27
CA ALA A 87 -3.50 -5.16 -2.56
C ALA A 87 -2.19 -5.89 -2.86
N PRO A 88 -2.18 -6.79 -3.83
CA PRO A 88 -0.92 -7.43 -4.21
C PRO A 88 -0.12 -6.46 -5.03
N VAL A 89 1.13 -6.29 -4.72
CA VAL A 89 1.99 -5.35 -5.42
C VAL A 89 3.26 -6.03 -5.86
N LYS A 90 3.77 -5.62 -7.01
CA LYS A 90 5.04 -6.10 -7.49
C LYS A 90 6.06 -5.00 -7.32
N ARG A 91 7.30 -5.38 -7.18
CA ARG A 91 8.37 -4.44 -7.06
C ARG A 91 8.27 -3.37 -8.11
N GLY A 92 8.43 -2.14 -7.74
CA GLY A 92 8.34 -1.02 -8.66
C GLY A 92 6.99 -0.34 -8.72
N ARG A 93 5.99 -0.85 -7.99
CA ARG A 93 4.67 -0.24 -8.03
C ARG A 93 4.59 0.98 -7.13
N MET A 94 3.98 2.05 -7.66
CA MET A 94 3.76 3.23 -6.86
C MET A 94 2.61 2.99 -5.91
N LEU A 95 2.80 3.29 -4.64
CA LEU A 95 1.78 3.03 -3.63
C LEU A 95 1.01 4.28 -3.27
N PHE A 96 1.72 5.38 -3.02
CA PHE A 96 1.11 6.64 -2.67
C PHE A 96 1.80 7.75 -3.39
N GLU A 97 1.10 8.84 -3.63
CA GLU A 97 1.73 10.03 -4.18
C GLU A 97 1.29 11.23 -3.37
N MET A 98 2.10 12.24 -3.34
CA MET A 98 1.78 13.48 -2.66
C MET A 98 2.17 14.66 -3.51
N GLY A 99 1.47 15.76 -3.35
CA GLY A 99 1.79 16.99 -4.02
C GLY A 99 1.24 18.17 -3.25
N GLY A 100 1.64 19.35 -3.65
CA GLY A 100 1.12 20.55 -3.03
C GLY A 100 1.76 20.91 -1.69
N ILE A 101 2.88 20.31 -1.36
CA ILE A 101 3.59 20.61 -0.12
C ILE A 101 5.08 20.59 -0.40
N PRO A 102 5.88 21.17 0.48
CA PRO A 102 7.32 21.20 0.26
C PRO A 102 7.93 19.80 0.28
N LYS A 103 9.02 19.65 -0.42
CA LYS A 103 9.67 18.36 -0.55
C LYS A 103 10.02 17.75 0.78
N GLU A 104 10.56 18.51 1.70
CA GLU A 104 10.94 17.96 2.98
C GLU A 104 9.76 17.44 3.75
N THR A 105 8.66 18.16 3.69
CA THR A 105 7.45 17.73 4.37
C THR A 105 6.92 16.44 3.74
N ALA A 106 6.93 16.39 2.42
CA ALA A 106 6.45 15.21 1.71
C ALA A 106 7.31 14.00 2.04
N PHE A 107 8.62 14.18 2.04
CA PHE A 107 9.50 13.05 2.33
C PHE A 107 9.32 12.55 3.75
N ALA A 108 9.16 13.46 4.71
CA ALA A 108 8.94 13.05 6.08
C ALA A 108 7.62 12.30 6.23
N ALA A 109 6.57 12.79 5.57
CA ALA A 109 5.27 12.15 5.65
C ALA A 109 5.31 10.76 5.02
N LEU A 110 5.93 10.64 3.86
CA LEU A 110 6.00 9.35 3.19
C LEU A 110 6.87 8.36 3.96
N ARG A 111 7.88 8.85 4.67
CA ARG A 111 8.69 7.97 5.48
C ARG A 111 7.85 7.42 6.63
N LEU A 112 7.02 8.25 7.25
CA LEU A 112 6.16 7.76 8.31
C LEU A 112 5.18 6.73 7.76
N ALA A 113 4.64 6.97 6.57
CA ALA A 113 3.74 6.02 5.95
C ALA A 113 4.43 4.68 5.73
N SER A 114 5.69 4.73 5.30
CA SER A 114 6.39 3.50 5.00
C SER A 114 6.52 2.59 6.21
N HIS A 115 6.55 3.16 7.40
CA HIS A 115 6.66 2.34 8.60
C HIS A 115 5.38 1.58 8.90
N LYS A 116 4.29 1.89 8.24
CA LYS A 116 3.04 1.19 8.45
C LYS A 116 2.83 0.06 7.44
N LEU A 117 3.74 -0.06 6.51
CA LEU A 117 3.57 -1.03 5.44
C LEU A 117 4.46 -2.24 5.65
N SER A 118 4.07 -3.33 5.02
CA SER A 118 4.80 -4.58 5.19
C SER A 118 5.91 -4.77 4.19
N VAL A 119 6.03 -3.89 3.21
CA VAL A 119 7.05 -4.06 2.18
C VAL A 119 8.09 -2.95 2.30
N LYS A 120 9.25 -3.17 1.75
CA LYS A 120 10.26 -2.18 1.72
C LYS A 120 9.91 -1.17 0.67
N THR A 121 10.14 0.09 0.92
CA THR A 121 9.73 1.14 0.02
C THR A 121 10.85 2.14 -0.20
N ARG A 122 10.66 2.97 -1.21
CA ARG A 122 11.60 4.02 -1.53
C ARG A 122 10.80 5.24 -1.93
N ILE A 123 11.25 6.42 -1.54
CA ILE A 123 10.57 7.65 -1.90
C ILE A 123 11.19 8.15 -3.19
N VAL A 124 10.35 8.51 -4.14
CA VAL A 124 10.80 8.98 -5.44
C VAL A 124 10.17 10.31 -5.75
N GLU A 125 10.78 11.00 -6.66
CA GLU A 125 10.35 12.31 -7.07
C GLU A 125 9.97 12.26 -8.54
N ARG A 126 9.03 13.10 -8.95
CA ARG A 126 8.59 13.09 -10.32
C ARG A 126 9.73 13.58 -11.20
N GLU A 127 9.88 12.90 -12.31
CA GLU A 127 10.88 13.32 -13.25
C GLU A 127 10.19 14.05 -14.37
N ASP A 128 10.72 15.16 -14.78
CA ASP A 128 10.13 15.92 -15.87
C ASP A 128 10.82 15.72 -17.17
#